data_2d78fe19f2e3903822c2f4a3f5bfe09b
#
_entry.id   2d78fe19f2e3903822c2f4a3f5bfe09b
#
_cell.length_a   1.000
_cell.length_b   1.000
_cell.length_c   1.000
_cell.angle_alpha   90.00
_cell.angle_beta   90.00
_cell.angle_gamma   90.00
#
_symmetry.space_group_name_H-M   'P 1'
#
loop_
_entity.id
_entity.type
_entity.pdbx_description
1 polymer ?
#
loop_
_entity_poly.entity_id
_entity_poly.type
_entity_poly.pdbx_seq_one_letter_code
_entity_poly.pdbx_strand_id
1 'polypeptide(L)' 'MAVEKSIDLTATGATLDEAIGSAIHRASLTLKGLTSFQVERIEGTIQDGEAVYKVLVRIWFVIKEKMHE' A
#
# COMPACT_ATOMS: atom_id res chain seq x y z
N MET A 1 12.37 11.17 -18.53
CA MET A 1 11.44 10.05 -18.73
C MET A 1 10.96 9.52 -17.40
N ALA A 2 9.72 9.09 -17.35
CA ALA A 2 9.15 8.55 -16.11
C ALA A 2 8.61 7.16 -16.37
N VAL A 3 8.76 6.29 -15.39
CA VAL A 3 8.28 4.93 -15.46
C VAL A 3 7.37 4.71 -14.25
N GLU A 4 6.20 4.15 -14.50
CA GLU A 4 5.28 3.82 -13.42
C GLU A 4 5.43 2.36 -13.06
N LYS A 5 5.54 2.09 -11.78
CA LYS A 5 5.66 0.73 -11.26
C LYS A 5 4.69 0.56 -10.11
N SER A 6 4.50 -0.67 -9.70
CA SER A 6 3.64 -0.96 -8.57
C SER A 6 4.27 -2.02 -7.69
N ILE A 7 3.88 -1.97 -6.42
CA ILE A 7 4.23 -3.00 -5.44
C ILE A 7 2.97 -3.41 -4.70
N ASP A 8 2.99 -4.61 -4.18
CA ASP A 8 1.88 -5.13 -3.37
C ASP A 8 2.36 -5.25 -1.92
N LEU A 9 1.55 -4.73 -1.02
CA LEU A 9 1.82 -4.81 0.41
C LEU A 9 0.61 -5.36 1.13
N THR A 10 0.86 -6.12 2.19
CA THR A 10 -0.18 -6.61 3.07
C THR A 10 -0.05 -5.89 4.40
N ALA A 11 -1.18 -5.44 4.94
CA ALA A 11 -1.18 -4.75 6.22
C ALA A 11 -2.43 -5.11 7.00
N THR A 12 -2.37 -4.96 8.32
CA THR A 12 -3.49 -5.24 9.19
C THR A 12 -3.82 -4.01 10.01
N GLY A 13 -5.05 -4.00 10.52
CA GLY A 13 -5.48 -2.91 11.38
C GLY A 13 -6.80 -3.23 12.04
N ALA A 14 -7.13 -2.48 13.07
CA ALA A 14 -8.40 -2.65 13.77
C ALA A 14 -9.56 -2.10 12.95
N THR A 15 -9.29 -1.22 12.01
CA THR A 15 -10.29 -0.74 11.05
C THR A 15 -9.71 -0.87 9.66
N LEU A 16 -10.60 -0.82 8.66
CA LEU A 16 -10.17 -0.89 7.27
C LEU A 16 -9.25 0.28 6.93
N ASP A 17 -9.63 1.48 7.38
CA ASP A 17 -8.82 2.67 7.12
C ASP A 17 -7.43 2.55 7.70
N GLU A 18 -7.31 1.98 8.90
CA GLU A 18 -6.03 1.81 9.54
C GLU A 18 -5.16 0.84 8.76
N ALA A 19 -5.77 -0.25 8.29
CA ALA A 19 -5.01 -1.24 7.54
C ALA A 19 -4.48 -0.65 6.23
N ILE A 20 -5.34 0.06 5.49
CA ILE A 20 -4.94 0.68 4.23
C ILE A 20 -3.89 1.75 4.48
N GLY A 21 -4.12 2.61 5.47
CA GLY A 21 -3.18 3.68 5.79
C GLY A 21 -1.82 3.13 6.21
N SER A 22 -1.81 2.01 6.91
CA SER A 22 -0.56 1.39 7.32
C SER A 22 0.25 0.93 6.12
N ALA A 23 -0.42 0.33 5.12
CA ALA A 23 0.26 -0.10 3.91
C ALA A 23 0.88 1.09 3.17
N ILE A 24 0.10 2.16 3.03
CA ILE A 24 0.57 3.36 2.33
C ILE A 24 1.73 4.00 3.08
N HIS A 25 1.59 4.09 4.39
CA HIS A 25 2.66 4.69 5.21
C HIS A 25 3.96 3.89 5.06
N ARG A 26 3.85 2.56 5.12
CA ARG A 26 5.04 1.72 5.00
C ARG A 26 5.72 1.92 3.66
N ALA A 27 4.94 2.00 2.58
CA ALA A 27 5.50 2.24 1.25
C ALA A 27 6.19 3.60 1.19
N SER A 28 5.62 4.61 1.83
CA SER A 28 6.16 5.96 1.78
C SER A 28 7.50 6.09 2.50
N LEU A 29 7.84 5.14 3.37
CA LEU A 29 9.11 5.19 4.08
C LEU A 29 10.30 4.90 3.17
N THR A 30 10.09 4.13 2.10
CA THR A 30 11.20 3.73 1.24
C THR A 30 11.03 4.19 -0.21
N LEU A 31 9.81 4.56 -0.61
CA LEU A 31 9.55 4.94 -2.00
C LEU A 31 9.06 6.37 -2.05
N LYS A 32 9.46 7.06 -3.11
CA LYS A 32 8.98 8.39 -3.40
C LYS A 32 8.11 8.34 -4.64
N GLY A 33 7.28 9.36 -4.78
CA GLY A 33 6.45 9.45 -5.98
C GLY A 33 5.26 8.54 -5.99
N LEU A 34 4.72 8.22 -4.80
CA LEU A 34 3.50 7.42 -4.74
C LEU A 34 2.36 8.20 -5.37
N THR A 35 1.61 7.56 -6.25
CA THR A 35 0.56 8.24 -7.00
C THR A 35 -0.84 7.71 -6.71
N SER A 36 -0.99 6.40 -6.55
CA SER A 36 -2.32 5.83 -6.38
C SER A 36 -2.22 4.47 -5.73
N PHE A 37 -3.36 3.94 -5.32
CA PHE A 37 -3.41 2.61 -4.74
C PHE A 37 -4.74 1.96 -5.11
N GLN A 38 -4.74 0.65 -5.01
CA GLN A 38 -5.93 -0.15 -5.22
C GLN A 38 -5.93 -1.25 -4.18
N VAL A 39 -7.07 -1.43 -3.50
CA VAL A 39 -7.19 -2.50 -2.53
C VAL A 39 -7.59 -3.75 -3.30
N GLU A 40 -6.67 -4.72 -3.35
CA GLU A 40 -6.87 -5.93 -4.13
C GLU A 40 -7.68 -6.97 -3.38
N ARG A 41 -7.54 -7.01 -2.06
CA ARG A 41 -8.21 -8.01 -1.24
C ARG A 41 -8.43 -7.49 0.15
N ILE A 42 -9.59 -7.78 0.69
CA ILE A 42 -9.93 -7.47 2.07
C ILE A 42 -10.35 -8.78 2.71
N GLU A 43 -9.69 -9.11 3.81
CA GLU A 43 -10.09 -10.26 4.63
C GLU A 43 -9.84 -9.89 6.07
N GLY A 44 -10.13 -10.81 6.95
CA GLY A 44 -9.90 -10.50 8.34
C GLY A 44 -10.06 -11.73 9.20
N THR A 45 -9.74 -11.53 10.47
CA THR A 45 -9.92 -12.56 11.49
C THR A 45 -10.78 -11.98 12.60
N ILE A 46 -11.33 -12.86 13.40
CA ILE A 46 -12.11 -12.46 14.56
C ILE A 46 -11.32 -12.89 15.77
N GLN A 47 -10.99 -11.91 16.62
CA GLN A 47 -10.20 -12.15 17.83
C GLN A 47 -10.97 -11.58 19.00
N ASP A 48 -11.37 -12.46 19.92
CA ASP A 48 -12.14 -12.07 21.09
C ASP A 48 -13.39 -11.29 20.72
N GLY A 49 -14.04 -11.74 19.65
CA GLY A 49 -15.29 -11.11 19.20
C GLY A 49 -15.11 -9.84 18.40
N GLU A 50 -13.87 -9.47 18.09
CA GLU A 50 -13.62 -8.24 17.36
C GLU A 50 -12.91 -8.54 16.04
N ALA A 51 -13.21 -7.71 15.05
CA ALA A 51 -12.62 -7.88 13.73
C ALA A 51 -11.22 -7.28 13.67
N VAL A 52 -10.32 -8.02 13.04
CA VAL A 52 -9.01 -7.49 12.67
C VAL A 52 -8.94 -7.60 11.16
N TYR A 53 -8.73 -6.49 10.49
CA TYR A 53 -8.76 -6.43 9.03
C TYR A 53 -7.36 -6.65 8.46
N LYS A 54 -7.33 -7.35 7.34
CA LYS A 54 -6.10 -7.58 6.60
C LYS A 54 -6.36 -7.21 5.16
N VAL A 55 -5.52 -6.32 4.62
CA VAL A 55 -5.70 -5.85 3.25
C VAL A 55 -4.46 -6.14 2.44
N LEU A 56 -4.68 -6.45 1.17
CA LEU A 56 -3.62 -6.50 0.17
C LEU A 56 -3.79 -5.27 -0.70
N VAL A 57 -2.80 -4.39 -0.68
CA VAL A 57 -2.87 -3.10 -1.34
C VAL A 57 -1.80 -3.04 -2.41
N ARG A 58 -2.22 -2.72 -3.63
CA ARG A 58 -1.29 -2.44 -4.72
C ARG A 58 -1.09 -0.94 -4.80
N ILE A 59 0.17 -0.53 -4.76
CA ILE A 59 0.51 0.88 -4.72
C ILE A 59 1.38 1.20 -5.92
N TRP A 60 0.98 2.23 -6.67
CA TRP A 60 1.72 2.68 -7.84
C TRP A 60 2.60 3.85 -7.46
N PHE A 61 3.76 3.89 -8.09
CA PHE A 61 4.68 5.00 -7.90
C PHE A 61 5.42 5.26 -9.20
N VAL A 62 5.96 6.46 -9.32
CA VAL A 62 6.64 6.90 -10.53
C VAL A 62 8.11 7.05 -10.23
N ILE A 63 8.92 6.43 -11.07
CA ILE A 63 10.37 6.59 -11.03
C ILE A 63 10.74 7.56 -12.12
N LYS A 64 11.36 8.68 -11.74
CA LYS A 64 11.85 9.64 -12.71
C LYS A 64 13.31 9.35 -12.96
N GLU A 65 13.62 9.12 -14.21
CA GLU A 65 14.98 8.82 -14.58
C GLU A 65 15.59 10.06 -15.21
N LYS A 66 16.80 10.35 -14.78
CA LYS A 66 17.55 11.41 -15.41
C LYS A 66 18.18 10.89 -16.67
N MET A 67 18.07 11.68 -17.70
CA MET A 67 18.75 11.39 -18.95
C MET A 67 20.11 12.02 -18.87
N HIS A 68 21.13 11.24 -19.07
CA HIS A 68 22.49 11.72 -19.10
C HIS A 68 23.02 11.62 -20.48
N GLU A 69 23.77 12.60 -20.81
CA GLU A 69 24.35 12.65 -22.14
C GLU A 69 25.82 12.85 -22.07
#